data_5a28aa4d829650ae1aad8db5522d8203
#
_entry.id   5a28aa4d829650ae1aad8db5522d8203
#
_cell.length_a   1.000
_cell.length_b   1.000
_cell.length_c   1.000
_cell.angle_alpha   90.00
_cell.angle_beta   90.00
_cell.angle_gamma   90.00
#
_symmetry.space_group_name_H-M   'P 1'
#
loop_
_entity.id
_entity.type
_entity.pdbx_description
1 polymer ?
#
loop_
_entity_poly.entity_id
_entity_poly.type
_entity_poly.pdbx_seq_one_letter_code
_entity_poly.pdbx_strand_id
1 'polypeptide(L)'
;MRRPTSLELMRFAWTRLLTASTPLGRKARPHVRAHGGPLLRVKKADLAAAGVERVYERTTGVVDGKPQLAGGRVVDVASVVWCTGFRNDYGWIRFPLEQDEDGYPAQKRGAVAASPGLYFTGLCFLHSFSSMLILGAGRDGERVASQIATRARSREKSVQRSPRAAAGRVAARPGE
;
A
#
# COMPACT_ATOMS: atom_id res chain seq x y z
N MET A 1 6.23 -31.84 19.13
CA MET A 1 6.11 -30.82 18.08
C MET A 1 4.70 -30.25 18.12
N ARG A 2 4.50 -28.98 18.47
CA ARG A 2 3.17 -28.32 18.39
C ARG A 2 2.81 -28.14 16.91
N ARG A 3 1.64 -28.60 16.51
CA ARG A 3 1.11 -28.32 15.16
C ARG A 3 0.91 -26.80 15.04
N PRO A 4 1.36 -26.16 13.95
CA PRO A 4 1.14 -24.73 13.76
C PRO A 4 -0.37 -24.46 13.78
N THR A 5 -0.77 -23.40 14.47
CA THR A 5 -2.16 -22.95 14.48
C THR A 5 -2.53 -22.45 13.08
N SER A 6 -3.82 -22.45 12.74
CA SER A 6 -4.31 -21.91 11.45
C SER A 6 -3.83 -20.46 11.22
N LEU A 7 -3.70 -19.68 12.29
CA LEU A 7 -3.22 -18.30 12.24
C LEU A 7 -1.71 -18.23 11.89
N GLU A 8 -0.89 -19.13 12.45
CA GLU A 8 0.53 -19.18 12.12
C GLU A 8 0.77 -19.59 10.67
N LEU A 9 -0.02 -20.54 10.17
CA LEU A 9 0.03 -20.95 8.77
C LEU A 9 -0.40 -19.83 7.82
N MET A 10 -1.48 -19.12 8.14
CA MET A 10 -1.91 -17.93 7.39
C MET A 10 -0.84 -16.82 7.42
N ARG A 11 -0.25 -16.55 8.58
CA ARG A 11 0.84 -15.57 8.72
C ARG A 11 2.03 -15.95 7.86
N PHE A 12 2.44 -17.21 7.84
CA PHE A 12 3.50 -17.70 6.98
C PHE A 12 3.17 -17.49 5.49
N ALA A 13 1.98 -17.89 5.07
CA ALA A 13 1.54 -17.71 3.68
C ALA A 13 1.55 -16.24 3.25
N TRP A 14 0.98 -15.34 4.04
CA TRP A 14 0.93 -13.91 3.74
C TRP A 14 2.30 -13.22 3.73
N THR A 15 3.24 -13.74 4.52
CA THR A 15 4.55 -13.11 4.67
C THR A 15 5.63 -13.71 3.78
N ARG A 16 5.48 -14.97 3.35
CA ARG A 16 6.51 -15.71 2.60
C ARG A 16 6.08 -16.17 1.22
N LEU A 17 4.84 -16.64 1.07
CA LEU A 17 4.34 -17.15 -0.20
C LEU A 17 3.73 -16.05 -1.08
N LEU A 18 2.94 -15.14 -0.49
CA LEU A 18 2.30 -14.03 -1.21
C LEU A 18 3.21 -12.79 -1.21
N THR A 19 4.39 -12.92 -1.85
CA THR A 19 5.31 -11.78 -2.00
C THR A 19 5.34 -11.27 -3.44
N ALA A 20 5.71 -10.01 -3.63
CA ALA A 20 5.83 -9.41 -4.96
C ALA A 20 6.88 -10.10 -5.86
N SER A 21 7.79 -10.88 -5.27
CA SER A 21 8.82 -11.65 -5.99
C SER A 21 8.39 -13.07 -6.35
N THR A 22 7.38 -13.65 -5.70
CA THR A 22 6.91 -15.00 -6.00
C THR A 22 5.89 -15.01 -7.15
N PRO A 23 5.82 -16.10 -7.96
CA PRO A 23 4.80 -16.21 -9.01
C PRO A 23 3.38 -16.09 -8.46
N LEU A 24 3.10 -16.72 -7.32
CA LEU A 24 1.79 -16.67 -6.67
C LEU A 24 1.44 -15.25 -6.20
N GLY A 25 2.39 -14.54 -5.60
CA GLY A 25 2.18 -13.16 -5.16
C GLY A 25 1.99 -12.20 -6.33
N ARG A 26 2.74 -12.36 -7.43
CA ARG A 26 2.53 -11.55 -8.64
C ARG A 26 1.14 -11.74 -9.23
N LYS A 27 0.64 -12.98 -9.26
CA LYS A 27 -0.72 -13.29 -9.74
C LYS A 27 -1.81 -12.72 -8.80
N ALA A 28 -1.58 -12.76 -7.49
CA ALA A 28 -2.55 -12.28 -6.50
C ALA A 28 -2.59 -10.75 -6.39
N ARG A 29 -1.48 -10.06 -6.65
CA ARG A 29 -1.31 -8.61 -6.46
C ARG A 29 -2.40 -7.75 -7.11
N PRO A 30 -2.72 -7.88 -8.40
CA PRO A 30 -3.77 -7.05 -9.03
C PRO A 30 -5.13 -7.25 -8.37
N HIS A 31 -5.49 -8.51 -8.08
CA HIS A 31 -6.74 -8.82 -7.41
C HIS A 31 -6.84 -8.19 -6.01
N VAL A 32 -5.78 -8.30 -5.21
CA VAL A 32 -5.74 -7.74 -3.83
C VAL A 32 -5.83 -6.22 -3.85
N ARG A 33 -5.24 -5.56 -4.86
CA ARG A 33 -5.27 -4.10 -5.00
C ARG A 33 -6.61 -3.56 -5.47
N ALA A 34 -7.33 -4.34 -6.29
CA ALA A 34 -8.60 -3.94 -6.90
C ALA A 34 -9.84 -4.32 -6.08
N HIS A 35 -9.71 -5.22 -5.12
CA HIS A 35 -10.84 -5.79 -4.39
C HIS A 35 -10.70 -5.66 -2.89
N GLY A 36 -11.85 -5.57 -2.19
CA GLY A 36 -11.90 -5.62 -0.73
C GLY A 36 -11.46 -6.96 -0.16
N GLY A 37 -11.13 -6.97 1.13
CA GLY A 37 -10.76 -8.19 1.84
C GLY A 37 -11.93 -9.18 2.00
N PRO A 38 -11.63 -10.46 2.22
CA PRO A 38 -12.66 -11.47 2.44
C PRO A 38 -13.39 -11.26 3.78
N LEU A 39 -14.66 -11.69 3.85
CA LEU A 39 -15.41 -11.74 5.08
C LEU A 39 -14.79 -12.77 6.04
N LEU A 40 -14.24 -12.30 7.16
CA LEU A 40 -13.54 -13.16 8.12
C LEU A 40 -14.46 -13.75 9.17
N ARG A 41 -15.27 -12.94 9.81
CA ARG A 41 -16.14 -13.35 10.93
C ARG A 41 -17.57 -13.60 10.48
N VAL A 42 -18.19 -12.63 9.82
CA VAL A 42 -19.58 -12.72 9.36
C VAL A 42 -19.60 -13.32 7.96
N LYS A 43 -20.29 -14.43 7.80
CA LYS A 43 -20.44 -15.13 6.52
C LYS A 43 -21.77 -14.77 5.86
N LYS A 44 -21.92 -15.10 4.59
CA LYS A 44 -23.18 -14.88 3.86
C LYS A 44 -24.37 -15.58 4.51
N ALA A 45 -24.14 -16.78 5.08
CA ALA A 45 -25.17 -17.54 5.81
C ALA A 45 -25.62 -16.83 7.09
N ASP A 46 -24.70 -16.18 7.80
CA ASP A 46 -25.03 -15.45 9.03
C ASP A 46 -25.91 -14.23 8.73
N LEU A 47 -25.66 -13.53 7.61
CA LEU A 47 -26.51 -12.44 7.15
C LEU A 47 -27.91 -12.91 6.81
N ALA A 48 -28.02 -14.03 6.10
CA ALA A 48 -29.33 -14.63 5.76
C ALA A 48 -30.09 -15.07 7.01
N ALA A 49 -29.41 -15.70 7.96
CA ALA A 49 -30.00 -16.11 9.25
C ALA A 49 -30.47 -14.91 10.10
N ALA A 50 -29.81 -13.76 9.96
CA ALA A 50 -30.20 -12.51 10.60
C ALA A 50 -31.26 -11.72 9.83
N GLY A 51 -31.84 -12.28 8.77
CA GLY A 51 -32.88 -11.64 7.95
C GLY A 51 -32.36 -10.44 7.11
N VAL A 52 -31.02 -10.33 6.89
CA VAL A 52 -30.45 -9.24 6.11
C VAL A 52 -30.69 -9.48 4.62
N GLU A 53 -31.46 -8.60 3.98
CA GLU A 53 -31.62 -8.60 2.53
C GLU A 53 -30.31 -8.23 1.85
N ARG A 54 -29.89 -9.01 0.86
CA ARG A 54 -28.70 -8.75 0.05
C ARG A 54 -29.11 -8.33 -1.35
N VAL A 55 -28.84 -7.07 -1.65
CA VAL A 55 -29.10 -6.50 -2.97
C VAL A 55 -27.82 -6.52 -3.79
N TYR A 56 -27.86 -7.02 -5.02
CA TYR A 56 -26.71 -7.13 -5.92
C TYR A 56 -26.70 -6.04 -7.01
N GLU A 57 -27.82 -5.33 -7.14
CA GLU A 57 -27.96 -4.23 -8.08
C GLU A 57 -27.06 -3.06 -7.66
N ARG A 58 -26.49 -2.39 -8.64
CA ARG A 58 -25.70 -1.17 -8.39
C ARG A 58 -26.61 -0.02 -7.99
N THR A 59 -26.16 0.78 -7.06
CA THR A 59 -26.73 2.09 -6.79
C THR A 59 -26.31 3.05 -7.91
N THR A 60 -27.29 3.65 -8.58
CA THR A 60 -27.08 4.53 -9.74
C THR A 60 -27.51 5.96 -9.49
N GLY A 61 -28.24 6.21 -8.39
CA GLY A 61 -28.71 7.55 -8.07
C GLY A 61 -29.22 7.66 -6.64
N VAL A 62 -29.80 8.81 -6.36
CA VAL A 62 -30.45 9.15 -5.08
C VAL A 62 -31.80 9.81 -5.41
N VAL A 63 -32.85 9.37 -4.76
CA VAL A 63 -34.20 9.94 -4.83
C VAL A 63 -34.66 10.22 -3.41
N ASP A 64 -35.00 11.45 -3.12
CA ASP A 64 -35.41 11.93 -1.78
C ASP A 64 -34.48 11.49 -0.64
N GLY A 65 -33.15 11.57 -0.92
CA GLY A 65 -32.11 11.17 0.04
C GLY A 65 -31.90 9.68 0.19
N LYS A 66 -32.62 8.84 -0.56
CA LYS A 66 -32.55 7.37 -0.50
C LYS A 66 -31.87 6.79 -1.74
N PRO A 67 -31.11 5.67 -1.60
CA PRO A 67 -30.41 5.05 -2.72
C PRO A 67 -31.40 4.53 -3.79
N GLN A 68 -31.14 4.86 -5.05
CA GLN A 68 -31.83 4.29 -6.19
C GLN A 68 -30.94 3.24 -6.87
N LEU A 69 -31.50 2.06 -7.10
CA LEU A 69 -30.83 0.93 -7.76
C LEU A 69 -30.97 1.02 -9.28
N ALA A 70 -30.12 0.29 -10.01
CA ALA A 70 -30.11 0.27 -11.47
C ALA A 70 -31.46 -0.09 -12.10
N GLY A 71 -32.27 -0.91 -11.44
CA GLY A 71 -33.65 -1.25 -11.83
C GLY A 71 -34.69 -0.19 -11.51
N GLY A 72 -34.29 0.99 -10.99
CA GLY A 72 -35.21 2.08 -10.62
C GLY A 72 -35.81 1.93 -9.21
N ARG A 73 -35.62 0.83 -8.53
CA ARG A 73 -36.08 0.61 -7.14
C ARG A 73 -35.39 1.59 -6.21
N VAL A 74 -36.13 2.29 -5.38
CA VAL A 74 -35.62 3.12 -4.30
C VAL A 74 -35.61 2.29 -3.01
N VAL A 75 -34.48 2.27 -2.31
CA VAL A 75 -34.34 1.50 -1.06
C VAL A 75 -34.72 2.40 0.11
N ASP A 76 -35.80 2.06 0.79
CA ASP A 76 -36.28 2.80 1.94
C ASP A 76 -35.51 2.39 3.20
N VAL A 77 -34.55 3.23 3.59
CA VAL A 77 -33.66 3.01 4.74
C VAL A 77 -33.49 4.29 5.55
N ALA A 78 -33.32 4.15 6.86
CA ALA A 78 -33.10 5.26 7.75
C ALA A 78 -31.67 5.81 7.66
N SER A 79 -30.70 4.97 7.30
CA SER A 79 -29.28 5.37 7.22
C SER A 79 -28.56 4.57 6.13
N VAL A 80 -27.58 5.21 5.49
CA VAL A 80 -26.73 4.60 4.47
C VAL A 80 -25.28 4.71 4.89
N VAL A 81 -24.56 3.60 4.88
CA VAL A 81 -23.11 3.56 5.11
C VAL A 81 -22.42 3.16 3.81
N TRP A 82 -21.69 4.10 3.20
CA TRP A 82 -20.97 3.89 1.96
C TRP A 82 -19.61 3.25 2.21
N CYS A 83 -19.46 1.98 1.86
CA CYS A 83 -18.19 1.23 1.96
C CYS A 83 -17.63 0.97 0.55
N THR A 84 -17.45 2.02 -0.24
CA THR A 84 -17.07 1.94 -1.67
C THR A 84 -15.57 1.87 -1.92
N GLY A 85 -14.77 1.80 -0.84
CA GLY A 85 -13.30 1.84 -0.91
C GLY A 85 -12.77 3.28 -0.99
N PHE A 86 -11.51 3.38 -1.38
CA PHE A 86 -10.81 4.66 -1.49
C PHE A 86 -9.82 4.60 -2.65
N ARG A 87 -9.42 5.76 -3.14
CA ARG A 87 -8.29 5.92 -4.07
C ARG A 87 -7.14 6.56 -3.33
N ASN A 88 -5.94 6.08 -3.59
CA ASN A 88 -4.75 6.73 -3.08
C ASN A 88 -4.54 8.05 -3.83
N ASP A 89 -4.29 9.12 -3.09
CA ASP A 89 -3.88 10.41 -3.64
C ASP A 89 -2.45 10.71 -3.23
N TYR A 90 -1.58 10.86 -4.20
CA TYR A 90 -0.16 11.21 -4.03
C TYR A 90 0.15 12.63 -4.49
N GLY A 91 -0.84 13.44 -4.85
CA GLY A 91 -0.69 14.80 -5.35
C GLY A 91 -0.02 15.79 -4.37
N TRP A 92 0.02 15.43 -3.09
CA TRP A 92 0.74 16.19 -2.05
C TRP A 92 2.27 16.02 -2.13
N ILE A 93 2.77 14.99 -2.84
CA ILE A 93 4.21 14.76 -3.04
C ILE A 93 4.67 15.63 -4.21
N ARG A 94 5.57 16.57 -3.95
CA ARG A 94 6.09 17.53 -4.94
C ARG A 94 7.35 17.05 -5.69
N PHE A 95 7.73 15.80 -5.51
CA PHE A 95 8.82 15.14 -6.23
C PHE A 95 8.29 14.40 -7.46
N PRO A 96 9.12 14.16 -8.49
CA PRO A 96 8.74 13.29 -9.58
C PRO A 96 8.32 11.90 -9.07
N LEU A 97 7.08 11.52 -9.34
CA LEU A 97 6.51 10.28 -8.90
C LEU A 97 5.74 9.62 -10.04
N GLU A 98 6.34 8.59 -10.62
CA GLU A 98 5.66 7.73 -11.56
C GLU A 98 4.73 6.78 -10.79
N GLN A 99 3.61 6.43 -11.42
CA GLN A 99 2.65 5.47 -10.89
C GLN A 99 2.59 4.25 -11.79
N ASP A 100 2.35 3.09 -11.20
CA ASP A 100 2.09 1.85 -11.93
C ASP A 100 0.63 1.82 -12.45
N GLU A 101 0.29 0.78 -13.22
CA GLU A 101 -1.04 0.60 -13.83
C GLU A 101 -2.20 0.60 -12.83
N ASP A 102 -1.91 0.24 -11.57
CA ASP A 102 -2.88 0.24 -10.47
C ASP A 102 -2.96 1.60 -9.75
N GLY A 103 -2.21 2.63 -10.18
CA GLY A 103 -2.14 3.95 -9.55
C GLY A 103 -1.29 3.99 -8.27
N TYR A 104 -0.44 3.00 -8.02
CA TYR A 104 0.52 3.02 -6.93
C TYR A 104 1.87 3.59 -7.36
N PRO A 105 2.64 4.20 -6.44
CA PRO A 105 3.97 4.69 -6.76
C PRO A 105 4.85 3.59 -7.37
N ALA A 106 5.47 3.89 -8.50
CA ALA A 106 6.46 3.03 -9.13
C ALA A 106 7.70 2.97 -8.23
N GLN A 107 7.88 1.85 -7.56
CA GLN A 107 8.91 1.65 -6.56
C GLN A 107 9.51 0.25 -6.61
N LYS A 108 10.71 0.09 -6.12
CA LYS A 108 11.36 -1.19 -5.93
C LYS A 108 11.77 -1.36 -4.47
N ARG A 109 11.11 -2.29 -3.76
CA ARG A 109 11.33 -2.55 -2.33
C ARG A 109 11.18 -1.30 -1.45
N GLY A 110 10.24 -0.43 -1.80
CA GLY A 110 9.97 0.82 -1.12
C GLY A 110 10.73 2.04 -1.67
N ALA A 111 11.82 1.88 -2.40
CA ALA A 111 12.59 3.00 -2.96
C ALA A 111 12.01 3.46 -4.30
N VAL A 112 11.89 4.76 -4.50
CA VAL A 112 11.44 5.40 -5.75
C VAL A 112 12.67 5.74 -6.61
N ALA A 113 12.75 5.15 -7.81
CA ALA A 113 13.90 5.34 -8.69
C ALA A 113 13.97 6.78 -9.25
N ALA A 114 12.82 7.33 -9.66
CA ALA A 114 12.71 8.69 -10.20
C ALA A 114 13.06 9.78 -9.17
N SER A 115 12.91 9.50 -7.87
CA SER A 115 13.21 10.44 -6.79
C SER A 115 14.09 9.80 -5.72
N PRO A 116 15.42 9.71 -5.95
CA PRO A 116 16.35 9.09 -5.05
C PRO A 116 16.37 9.76 -3.66
N GLY A 117 15.96 9.04 -2.64
CA GLY A 117 15.78 9.52 -1.26
C GLY A 117 14.32 9.51 -0.82
N LEU A 118 13.38 9.31 -1.74
CA LEU A 118 11.98 9.07 -1.43
C LEU A 118 11.76 7.56 -1.26
N TYR A 119 11.09 7.20 -0.16
CA TYR A 119 10.79 5.82 0.19
C TYR A 119 9.34 5.69 0.66
N PHE A 120 8.75 4.54 0.41
CA PHE A 120 7.42 4.18 0.90
C PHE A 120 7.47 2.96 1.81
N THR A 121 6.60 2.95 2.81
CA THR A 121 6.26 1.79 3.64
C THR A 121 4.75 1.65 3.72
N GLY A 122 4.24 0.45 4.02
CA GLY A 122 2.81 0.22 4.26
C GLY A 122 1.91 0.24 3.03
N LEU A 123 2.44 0.42 1.82
CA LEU A 123 1.63 0.35 0.61
C LEU A 123 1.08 -1.07 0.40
N CYS A 124 -0.12 -1.14 -0.17
CA CYS A 124 -0.73 -2.41 -0.52
C CYS A 124 0.19 -3.23 -1.44
N PHE A 125 0.57 -4.42 -0.99
CA PHE A 125 1.47 -5.31 -1.71
C PHE A 125 2.84 -4.70 -2.06
N LEU A 126 3.39 -3.87 -1.18
CA LEU A 126 4.71 -3.24 -1.37
C LEU A 126 5.79 -4.32 -1.57
N HIS A 127 5.88 -5.26 -0.64
CA HIS A 127 6.75 -6.42 -0.68
C HIS A 127 5.98 -7.73 -0.64
N SER A 128 4.91 -7.80 0.16
CA SER A 128 4.05 -8.97 0.32
C SER A 128 2.62 -8.52 0.63
N PHE A 129 1.69 -9.47 0.64
CA PHE A 129 0.32 -9.22 1.09
C PHE A 129 0.27 -8.58 2.49
N SER A 130 1.22 -8.94 3.37
CA SER A 130 1.26 -8.40 4.73
C SER A 130 1.78 -6.97 4.83
N SER A 131 2.33 -6.37 3.77
CA SER A 131 2.92 -5.02 3.81
C SER A 131 1.94 -3.94 4.26
N MET A 132 0.66 -4.07 3.91
CA MET A 132 -0.41 -3.15 4.34
C MET A 132 -0.97 -3.45 5.73
N LEU A 133 -0.45 -4.49 6.40
CA LEU A 133 -0.89 -4.92 7.72
C LEU A 133 0.20 -4.64 8.76
N ILE A 134 -0.20 -4.42 10.02
CA ILE A 134 0.74 -4.20 11.14
C ILE A 134 1.81 -5.29 11.21
N LEU A 135 1.42 -6.54 10.95
CA LEU A 135 2.34 -7.68 11.01
C LEU A 135 3.42 -7.68 9.91
N GLY A 136 3.26 -6.89 8.85
CA GLY A 136 4.23 -6.74 7.77
C GLY A 136 5.03 -5.44 7.83
N ALA A 137 4.49 -4.40 8.49
CA ALA A 137 5.04 -3.06 8.53
C ALA A 137 6.48 -3.02 9.09
N GLY A 138 6.77 -3.75 10.17
CA GLY A 138 8.10 -3.80 10.77
C GLY A 138 9.17 -4.29 9.79
N ARG A 139 8.89 -5.38 9.06
CA ARG A 139 9.83 -5.91 8.06
C ARG A 139 10.04 -4.99 6.87
N ASP A 140 9.01 -4.31 6.44
CA ASP A 140 9.13 -3.33 5.36
C ASP A 140 9.93 -2.10 5.83
N GLY A 141 9.71 -1.66 7.07
CA GLY A 141 10.51 -0.62 7.71
C GLY A 141 11.99 -0.98 7.81
N GLU A 142 12.35 -2.20 8.27
CA GLU A 142 13.72 -2.69 8.31
C GLU A 142 14.40 -2.69 6.92
N ARG A 143 13.67 -3.10 5.88
CA ARG A 143 14.18 -3.08 4.50
C ARG A 143 14.47 -1.68 4.02
N VAL A 144 13.55 -0.76 4.26
CA VAL A 144 13.72 0.65 3.88
C VAL A 144 14.87 1.27 4.67
N ALA A 145 14.94 1.06 5.98
CA ALA A 145 16.04 1.53 6.82
C ALA A 145 17.42 1.02 6.34
N SER A 146 17.50 -0.27 5.96
CA SER A 146 18.72 -0.86 5.40
C SER A 146 19.13 -0.21 4.08
N GLN A 147 18.19 0.13 3.21
CA GLN A 147 18.46 0.83 1.96
C GLN A 147 18.95 2.26 2.20
N ILE A 148 18.31 2.98 3.15
CA ILE A 148 18.73 4.32 3.56
C ILE A 148 20.17 4.29 4.10
N ALA A 149 20.48 3.37 5.01
CA ALA A 149 21.82 3.22 5.58
C ALA A 149 22.88 2.89 4.50
N THR A 150 22.53 2.02 3.56
CA THR A 150 23.43 1.67 2.44
C THR A 150 23.70 2.89 1.55
N ARG A 151 22.67 3.66 1.24
CA ARG A 151 22.79 4.88 0.44
C ARG A 151 23.63 5.95 1.15
N ALA A 152 23.41 6.15 2.46
CA ALA A 152 24.19 7.09 3.26
C ALA A 152 25.68 6.76 3.21
N ARG A 153 26.05 5.50 3.50
CA ARG A 153 27.44 5.03 3.41
C ARG A 153 28.06 5.20 2.02
N SER A 154 27.29 4.99 0.96
CA SER A 154 27.77 5.18 -0.42
C SER A 154 28.04 6.64 -0.72
N ARG A 155 27.21 7.56 -0.22
CA ARG A 155 27.43 9.03 -0.36
C ARG A 155 28.68 9.49 0.41
N GLU A 156 28.87 9.03 1.63
CA GLU A 156 30.06 9.34 2.42
C GLU A 156 31.35 8.92 1.71
N LYS A 157 31.39 7.69 1.17
CA LYS A 157 32.52 7.20 0.38
C LYS A 157 32.75 8.01 -0.88
N SER A 158 31.73 8.47 -1.56
CA SER A 158 31.85 9.29 -2.77
C SER A 158 32.38 10.69 -2.45
N VAL A 159 31.95 11.30 -1.34
CA VAL A 159 32.45 12.59 -0.86
C VAL A 159 33.93 12.49 -0.48
N GLN A 160 34.32 11.44 0.23
CA GLN A 160 35.72 11.21 0.61
C GLN A 160 36.65 10.95 -0.59
N ARG A 161 36.14 10.35 -1.67
CA ARG A 161 36.90 10.11 -2.91
C ARG A 161 37.02 11.34 -3.83
N SER A 162 36.28 12.41 -3.58
CA SER A 162 36.36 13.67 -4.31
C SER A 162 36.93 14.82 -3.47
N PRO A 163 38.25 14.87 -3.22
CA PRO A 163 38.85 15.89 -2.37
C PRO A 163 38.74 17.32 -2.95
N ARG A 164 38.46 17.44 -4.25
CA ARG A 164 38.43 18.73 -4.96
C ARG A 164 37.22 19.62 -4.62
N ALA A 165 36.16 19.08 -4.03
CA ALA A 165 34.96 19.88 -3.70
C ALA A 165 35.03 20.59 -2.33
N ALA A 166 35.95 20.17 -1.45
CA ALA A 166 36.14 20.77 -0.13
C ALA A 166 37.10 21.98 -0.13
N ALA A 167 38.02 22.08 -1.10
CA ALA A 167 38.98 23.16 -1.21
C ALA A 167 38.45 24.48 -1.82
N GLY A 168 37.27 24.43 -2.42
CA GLY A 168 36.67 25.60 -3.09
C GLY A 168 35.87 26.57 -2.19
N ARG A 169 35.75 26.31 -0.92
CA ARG A 169 34.90 27.12 0.00
C ARG A 169 35.66 27.99 1.01
N VAL A 170 36.97 28.01 0.96
CA VAL A 170 37.79 28.77 1.96
C VAL A 170 38.59 29.91 1.33
N ALA A 171 38.40 30.19 0.05
CA ALA A 171 39.12 31.31 -0.60
C ALA A 171 38.14 32.36 -1.15
N ALA A 172 37.54 33.20 -0.27
CA ALA A 172 37.08 34.54 -0.61
C ALA A 172 36.68 35.28 0.67
N ARG A 173 37.63 35.98 1.30
CA ARG A 173 37.58 37.40 1.66
C ARG A 173 38.87 37.81 2.35
N PRO A 174 39.70 38.63 1.72
CA PRO A 174 40.31 39.72 2.44
C PRO A 174 39.74 41.06 1.95
N GLY A 175 39.36 41.90 2.85
CA GLY A 175 39.47 43.34 2.98
C GLY A 175 39.14 44.23 1.76
N GLU A 176 38.13 45.03 1.90
CA GLU A 176 38.11 46.48 1.96
C GLU A 176 36.68 46.99 2.16
#